data_feee177bdd3e57fb2a1d1e522ec11673
#
_entry.id   feee177bdd3e57fb2a1d1e522ec11673
#
_cell.length_a   1.000
_cell.length_b   1.000
_cell.length_c   1.000
_cell.angle_alpha   90.00
_cell.angle_beta   90.00
_cell.angle_gamma   90.00
#
_symmetry.space_group_name_H-M   'P 1'
#
loop_
_entity.id
_entity.type
_entity.pdbx_description
1 polymer ?
#
loop_
_entity_poly.entity_id
_entity_poly.type
_entity_poly.pdbx_seq_one_letter_code
_entity_poly.pdbx_strand_id
1 'polypeptide(L)'
;LRRDVNELKKGIQPVRIRAGVPDYTSSEYQNKEMFRKKLKRERQIEFMGENHRYYDLRRWKDAPQEEETLIYGCNMLMDEARRDLFHTPVAIMSLPVRFVEKSYFWPFSHGQLQRNKRLTQNPGWTYYD
;
A
#
# COMPACT_ATOMS: atom_id res chain seq x y z
N LEU A 1 2.54 23.53 11.35
CA LEU A 1 1.35 22.90 11.92
C LEU A 1 1.80 22.06 13.13
N ARG A 2 1.53 22.52 14.35
CA ARG A 2 1.65 21.72 15.58
C ARG A 2 0.69 20.54 15.45
N ARG A 3 1.21 19.33 15.56
CA ARG A 3 0.39 18.14 15.63
C ARG A 3 -0.21 18.04 17.01
N ASP A 4 -1.51 18.07 17.06
CA ASP A 4 -2.20 17.70 18.25
C ASP A 4 -2.21 16.17 18.35
N VAL A 5 -1.41 15.63 19.28
CA VAL A 5 -1.34 14.19 19.55
C VAL A 5 -2.71 13.66 19.98
N ASN A 6 -3.53 14.48 20.62
CA ASN A 6 -4.86 14.07 21.05
C ASN A 6 -5.79 13.86 19.83
N GLU A 7 -5.68 14.71 18.81
CA GLU A 7 -6.45 14.52 17.57
C GLU A 7 -6.00 13.27 16.80
N LEU A 8 -4.69 12.97 16.79
CA LEU A 8 -4.19 11.73 16.19
C LEU A 8 -4.72 10.51 16.95
N LYS A 9 -4.73 10.55 18.27
CA LYS A 9 -5.28 9.47 19.11
C LYS A 9 -6.78 9.27 18.86
N LYS A 10 -7.57 10.31 18.79
CA LYS A 10 -9.01 10.20 18.50
C LYS A 10 -9.29 9.43 17.21
N GLY A 11 -8.43 9.55 16.20
CA GLY A 11 -8.60 8.86 14.93
C GLY A 11 -8.19 7.39 14.96
N ILE A 12 -7.06 7.04 15.62
CA ILE A 12 -6.47 5.71 15.50
C ILE A 12 -6.76 4.80 16.70
N GLN A 13 -6.83 5.35 17.90
CA GLN A 13 -7.02 4.57 19.13
C GLN A 13 -8.29 3.73 19.14
N PRO A 14 -9.48 4.22 18.69
CA PRO A 14 -10.68 3.40 18.65
C PRO A 14 -10.55 2.17 17.74
N VAL A 15 -9.82 2.31 16.63
CA VAL A 15 -9.55 1.21 15.70
C VAL A 15 -8.74 0.12 16.38
N ARG A 16 -7.67 0.51 17.08
CA ARG A 16 -6.78 -0.42 17.77
C ARG A 16 -7.46 -1.10 18.97
N ILE A 17 -8.26 -0.37 19.73
CA ILE A 17 -9.06 -0.93 20.83
C ILE A 17 -10.04 -1.98 20.29
N ARG A 18 -10.77 -1.67 19.22
CA ARG A 18 -11.66 -2.61 18.56
C ARG A 18 -10.94 -3.90 18.12
N ALA A 19 -9.72 -3.75 17.59
CA ALA A 19 -8.90 -4.87 17.15
C ALA A 19 -8.23 -5.65 18.31
N GLY A 20 -8.38 -5.22 19.55
CA GLY A 20 -7.75 -5.84 20.71
C GLY A 20 -6.22 -5.68 20.77
N VAL A 21 -5.66 -4.69 20.05
CA VAL A 21 -4.22 -4.42 20.04
C VAL A 21 -3.89 -3.17 20.86
N PRO A 22 -2.71 -3.14 21.52
CA PRO A 22 -2.32 -2.00 22.35
C PRO A 22 -2.18 -0.72 21.52
N ASP A 23 -2.50 0.43 22.13
CA ASP A 23 -2.29 1.75 21.52
C ASP A 23 -0.80 2.03 21.28
N TYR A 24 -0.53 2.99 20.43
CA TYR A 24 0.82 3.47 20.20
C TYR A 24 1.34 4.26 21.40
N THR A 25 2.64 4.18 21.62
CA THR A 25 3.31 4.93 22.70
C THR A 25 3.36 6.42 22.39
N SER A 26 3.54 7.25 23.42
CA SER A 26 3.66 8.70 23.24
C SER A 26 4.83 9.09 22.33
N SER A 27 5.96 8.37 22.41
CA SER A 27 7.11 8.59 21.53
C SER A 27 6.81 8.31 20.07
N GLU A 28 5.99 7.28 19.78
CA GLU A 28 5.56 6.94 18.42
C GLU A 28 4.63 8.01 17.84
N TYR A 29 3.71 8.54 18.64
CA TYR A 29 2.86 9.65 18.21
C TYR A 29 3.65 10.93 17.93
N GLN A 30 4.70 11.20 18.68
CA GLN A 30 5.53 12.39 18.51
C GLN A 30 6.46 12.31 17.29
N ASN A 31 6.90 11.10 16.92
CA ASN A 31 7.76 10.91 15.77
C ASN A 31 6.95 10.88 14.46
N LYS A 32 7.08 11.95 13.69
CA LYS A 32 6.31 12.16 12.44
C LYS A 32 6.47 11.02 11.42
N GLU A 33 7.70 10.63 11.17
CA GLU A 33 7.98 9.65 10.11
C GLU A 33 7.57 8.25 10.57
N MET A 34 7.87 7.91 11.81
CA MET A 34 7.45 6.63 12.39
C MET A 34 5.93 6.51 12.43
N PHE A 35 5.25 7.55 12.93
CA PHE A 35 3.78 7.53 13.01
C PHE A 35 3.13 7.44 11.65
N ARG A 36 3.66 8.14 10.64
CA ARG A 36 3.15 8.06 9.26
C ARG A 36 3.26 6.64 8.71
N LYS A 37 4.40 5.96 8.89
CA LYS A 37 4.58 4.56 8.48
C LYS A 37 3.59 3.63 9.17
N LYS A 38 3.42 3.79 10.48
CA LYS A 38 2.47 2.99 11.27
C LYS A 38 1.02 3.24 10.84
N LEU A 39 0.63 4.48 10.61
CA LEU A 39 -0.70 4.83 10.14
C LEU A 39 -1.00 4.24 8.75
N LYS A 40 -0.02 4.28 7.83
CA LYS A 40 -0.14 3.65 6.51
C LYS A 40 -0.32 2.14 6.63
N ARG A 41 0.44 1.50 7.53
CA ARG A 41 0.31 0.06 7.81
C ARG A 41 -1.03 -0.29 8.44
N GLU A 42 -1.49 0.47 9.43
CA GLU A 42 -2.80 0.28 10.06
C GLU A 42 -3.91 0.35 9.00
N ARG A 43 -3.86 1.37 8.15
CA ARG A 43 -4.81 1.52 7.05
C ARG A 43 -4.76 0.34 6.08
N GLN A 44 -3.59 -0.21 5.78
CA GLN A 44 -3.43 -1.39 4.93
C GLN A 44 -4.10 -2.62 5.55
N ILE A 45 -3.98 -2.80 6.86
CA ILE A 45 -4.57 -3.93 7.58
C ILE A 45 -6.10 -3.78 7.64
N GLU A 46 -6.59 -2.62 8.05
CA GLU A 46 -8.02 -2.35 8.22
C GLU A 46 -8.82 -2.47 6.91
N PHE A 47 -8.23 -2.03 5.80
CA PHE A 47 -8.88 -2.07 4.48
C PHE A 47 -8.36 -3.21 3.59
N MET A 48 -7.85 -4.28 4.19
CA MET A 48 -7.41 -5.46 3.45
C MET A 48 -8.60 -6.10 2.72
N GLY A 49 -8.47 -6.28 1.40
CA GLY A 49 -9.53 -6.83 0.56
C GLY A 49 -10.55 -5.80 0.04
N GLU A 50 -10.48 -4.54 0.45
CA GLU A 50 -11.40 -3.47 0.02
C GLU A 50 -10.89 -2.62 -1.15
N ASN A 51 -9.82 -3.03 -1.81
CA ASN A 51 -9.16 -2.35 -2.93
C ASN A 51 -8.57 -0.95 -2.62
N HIS A 52 -8.57 -0.51 -1.36
CA HIS A 52 -8.02 0.78 -0.98
C HIS A 52 -6.52 0.90 -1.20
N ARG A 53 -5.77 -0.21 -1.04
CA ARG A 53 -4.30 -0.23 -1.15
C ARG A 53 -3.81 0.30 -2.50
N TYR A 54 -4.46 -0.09 -3.59
CA TYR A 54 -4.13 0.36 -4.94
C TYR A 54 -4.13 1.90 -5.06
N TYR A 55 -5.20 2.54 -4.58
CA TYR A 55 -5.34 3.99 -4.64
C TYR A 55 -4.43 4.70 -3.64
N ASP A 56 -4.26 4.15 -2.46
CA ASP A 56 -3.41 4.70 -1.41
C ASP A 56 -1.94 4.78 -1.85
N LEU A 57 -1.39 3.73 -2.44
CA LEU A 57 -0.02 3.71 -2.95
C LEU A 57 0.20 4.77 -4.03
N ARG A 58 -0.76 4.96 -4.90
CA ARG A 58 -0.69 5.98 -5.95
C ARG A 58 -0.82 7.39 -5.39
N ARG A 59 -1.76 7.62 -4.51
CA ARG A 59 -1.98 8.90 -3.85
C ARG A 59 -0.80 9.33 -2.98
N TRP A 60 -0.14 8.40 -2.32
CA TRP A 60 1.04 8.67 -1.51
C TRP A 60 2.35 8.68 -2.29
N LYS A 61 2.32 8.27 -3.54
CA LYS A 61 3.49 8.03 -4.40
C LYS A 61 4.47 7.00 -3.82
N ASP A 62 3.95 6.03 -3.10
CA ASP A 62 4.74 4.94 -2.51
C ASP A 62 4.82 3.70 -3.43
N ALA A 63 4.05 3.68 -4.54
CA ALA A 63 3.96 2.52 -5.41
C ALA A 63 5.31 2.00 -5.94
N PRO A 64 6.27 2.85 -6.38
CA PRO A 64 7.57 2.35 -6.82
C PRO A 64 8.33 1.60 -5.73
N GLN A 65 8.18 2.00 -4.48
CA GLN A 65 8.89 1.41 -3.34
C GLN A 65 8.21 0.14 -2.81
N GLU A 66 6.90 0.08 -2.89
CA GLU A 66 6.08 -0.98 -2.28
C GLU A 66 5.67 -2.06 -3.29
N GLU A 67 5.53 -1.71 -4.58
CA GLU A 67 5.16 -2.65 -5.64
C GLU A 67 6.38 -3.25 -6.36
N GLU A 68 7.54 -2.61 -6.32
CA GLU A 68 8.79 -3.13 -6.90
C GLU A 68 9.49 -4.13 -5.97
N THR A 69 8.74 -4.92 -5.24
CA THR A 69 9.26 -5.93 -4.32
C THR A 69 8.90 -7.33 -4.79
N LEU A 70 9.70 -8.30 -4.36
CA LEU A 70 9.34 -9.71 -4.52
C LEU A 70 8.07 -10.00 -3.71
N ILE A 71 7.20 -10.82 -4.28
CA ILE A 71 6.03 -11.31 -3.55
C ILE A 71 6.47 -12.52 -2.71
N TYR A 72 6.20 -12.43 -1.43
CA TYR A 72 6.52 -13.47 -0.46
C TYR A 72 5.25 -14.16 0.02
N GLY A 73 5.37 -15.44 0.24
CA GLY A 73 4.35 -16.27 0.89
C GLY A 73 4.90 -16.97 2.12
N CYS A 74 4.02 -17.64 2.84
CA CYS A 74 4.40 -18.53 3.92
C CYS A 74 4.80 -19.89 3.35
N ASN A 75 5.69 -20.60 4.02
CA ASN A 75 6.02 -21.95 3.65
C ASN A 75 4.93 -22.93 4.13
N MET A 76 4.09 -23.36 3.19
CA MET A 76 2.91 -24.21 3.48
C MET A 76 3.26 -25.70 3.65
N LEU A 77 4.46 -26.12 3.23
CA LEU A 77 4.90 -27.52 3.26
C LEU A 77 5.67 -27.84 4.55
N MET A 78 5.06 -27.48 5.69
CA MET A 78 5.67 -27.67 6.99
C MET A 78 4.97 -28.79 7.75
N ASP A 79 5.77 -29.71 8.29
CA ASP A 79 5.33 -30.61 9.34
C ASP A 79 5.31 -29.89 10.71
N GLU A 80 4.77 -30.55 11.72
CA GLU A 80 4.66 -29.97 13.05
C GLU A 80 6.03 -29.64 13.69
N ALA A 81 7.07 -30.42 13.35
CA ALA A 81 8.43 -30.25 13.86
C ALA A 81 9.10 -28.97 13.31
N ARG A 82 8.60 -28.42 12.21
CA ARG A 82 9.16 -27.23 11.53
C ARG A 82 8.17 -26.05 11.47
N ARG A 83 7.21 -26.03 12.40
CA ARG A 83 6.18 -24.96 12.46
C ARG A 83 6.75 -23.56 12.55
N ASP A 84 7.91 -23.37 13.18
CA ASP A 84 8.62 -22.10 13.27
C ASP A 84 9.04 -21.56 11.89
N LEU A 85 9.32 -22.43 10.93
CA LEU A 85 9.65 -22.05 9.57
C LEU A 85 8.44 -21.57 8.74
N PHE A 86 7.22 -21.82 9.21
CA PHE A 86 6.01 -21.31 8.54
C PHE A 86 6.04 -19.78 8.39
N HIS A 87 6.56 -19.07 9.39
CA HIS A 87 6.66 -17.63 9.37
C HIS A 87 7.89 -17.11 8.61
N THR A 88 8.74 -18.00 8.10
CA THR A 88 9.88 -17.59 7.27
C THR A 88 9.40 -17.24 5.87
N PRO A 89 9.55 -15.97 5.41
CA PRO A 89 9.07 -15.57 4.11
C PRO A 89 9.78 -16.32 2.98
N VAL A 90 9.02 -16.88 2.05
CA VAL A 90 9.53 -17.54 0.85
C VAL A 90 9.08 -16.74 -0.36
N ALA A 91 10.04 -16.35 -1.23
CA ALA A 91 9.70 -15.66 -2.46
C ALA A 91 8.93 -16.61 -3.40
N ILE A 92 7.71 -16.25 -3.75
CA ILE A 92 6.84 -17.01 -4.66
C ILE A 92 6.95 -16.56 -6.11
N MET A 93 7.57 -15.41 -6.35
CA MET A 93 7.88 -14.93 -7.69
C MET A 93 9.38 -14.65 -7.81
N SER A 94 9.96 -15.08 -8.92
CA SER A 94 11.38 -14.90 -9.22
C SER A 94 11.75 -13.48 -9.68
N LEU A 95 10.77 -12.72 -10.15
CA LEU A 95 10.97 -11.35 -10.65
C LEU A 95 10.10 -10.39 -9.87
N PRO A 96 10.62 -9.21 -9.51
CA PRO A 96 9.83 -8.16 -8.88
C PRO A 96 8.81 -7.61 -9.88
N VAL A 97 7.65 -7.25 -9.37
CA VAL A 97 6.68 -6.46 -10.13
C VAL A 97 7.30 -5.09 -10.40
N ARG A 98 7.33 -4.66 -11.66
CA ARG A 98 7.83 -3.33 -12.00
C ARG A 98 6.69 -2.31 -11.99
N PHE A 99 6.89 -1.24 -11.25
CA PHE A 99 6.05 -0.06 -11.33
C PHE A 99 6.74 1.00 -12.19
N VAL A 100 6.07 1.47 -13.23
CA VAL A 100 6.56 2.54 -14.10
C VAL A 100 5.75 3.80 -13.91
N GLU A 101 6.35 4.98 -14.13
CA GLU A 101 5.72 6.28 -13.85
C GLU A 101 4.35 6.42 -14.55
N LYS A 102 4.21 5.92 -15.76
CA LYS A 102 2.92 5.92 -16.48
C LYS A 102 1.80 5.16 -15.74
N SER A 103 2.14 4.21 -14.87
CA SER A 103 1.16 3.40 -14.12
C SER A 103 0.41 4.16 -13.01
N TYR A 104 0.77 5.43 -12.76
CA TYR A 104 -0.05 6.30 -11.91
C TYR A 104 -1.40 6.62 -12.52
N PHE A 105 -1.50 6.63 -13.84
CA PHE A 105 -2.71 6.97 -14.59
C PHE A 105 -3.05 5.88 -15.58
N TRP A 106 -4.33 5.58 -15.71
CA TRP A 106 -4.80 4.68 -16.75
C TRP A 106 -4.78 5.38 -18.12
N PRO A 107 -4.48 4.67 -19.22
CA PRO A 107 -4.60 5.24 -20.54
C PRO A 107 -6.06 5.49 -20.91
N PHE A 108 -6.29 6.53 -21.68
CA PHE A 108 -7.56 6.67 -22.40
C PHE A 108 -7.62 5.64 -23.52
N SER A 109 -8.77 4.98 -23.65
CA SER A 109 -8.94 4.02 -24.73
C SER A 109 -8.87 4.70 -26.11
N HIS A 110 -8.38 3.97 -27.10
CA HIS A 110 -8.29 4.45 -28.48
C HIS A 110 -9.62 5.05 -28.97
N GLY A 111 -10.76 4.39 -28.70
CA GLY A 111 -12.06 4.89 -29.08
C GLY A 111 -12.45 6.23 -28.44
N GLN A 112 -11.99 6.51 -27.21
CA GLN A 112 -12.21 7.80 -26.57
C GLN A 112 -11.39 8.90 -27.24
N LEU A 113 -10.13 8.63 -27.56
CA LEU A 113 -9.25 9.57 -28.27
C LEU A 113 -9.74 9.88 -29.67
N GLN A 114 -10.29 8.87 -30.39
CA GLN A 114 -10.88 9.09 -31.72
C GLN A 114 -12.12 9.98 -31.67
N ARG A 115 -12.98 9.79 -30.69
CA ARG A 115 -14.25 10.53 -30.55
C ARG A 115 -14.02 11.98 -30.11
N ASN A 116 -13.00 12.21 -29.29
CA ASN A 116 -12.71 13.53 -28.76
C ASN A 116 -11.29 14.00 -29.15
N LYS A 117 -11.19 14.69 -30.25
CA LYS A 117 -9.90 15.22 -30.77
C LYS A 117 -9.19 16.24 -29.85
N ARG A 118 -9.88 16.75 -28.82
CA ARG A 118 -9.28 17.63 -27.81
C ARG A 118 -8.69 16.86 -26.64
N LEU A 119 -8.95 15.55 -26.54
CA LEU A 119 -8.42 14.70 -25.50
C LEU A 119 -7.01 14.26 -25.88
N THR A 120 -6.05 14.53 -24.99
CA THR A 120 -4.68 14.06 -25.11
C THR A 120 -4.46 12.85 -24.20
N GLN A 121 -3.62 11.93 -24.62
CA GLN A 121 -3.30 10.74 -23.84
C GLN A 121 -2.56 11.11 -22.56
N ASN A 122 -2.74 10.31 -21.53
CA ASN A 122 -2.00 10.46 -20.27
C ASN A 122 -0.49 10.28 -20.47
N PRO A 123 0.35 10.98 -19.67
CA PRO A 123 1.79 10.95 -19.84
C PRO A 123 2.36 9.53 -19.82
N GLY A 124 3.25 9.23 -20.74
CA GLY A 124 3.92 7.94 -20.87
C GLY A 124 3.15 6.85 -21.60
N TRP A 125 1.89 7.12 -22.00
CA TRP A 125 1.08 6.24 -22.84
C TRP A 125 1.07 6.72 -24.27
N THR A 126 1.02 5.80 -25.23
CA THR A 126 0.91 6.13 -26.64
C THR A 126 -0.56 6.20 -27.07
N TYR A 127 -0.81 6.66 -28.28
CA TYR A 127 -2.16 6.71 -28.83
C TYR A 127 -2.78 5.31 -28.99
N TYR A 128 -1.94 4.28 -29.14
CA TYR A 128 -2.35 2.91 -29.41
C TYR A 128 -2.27 1.96 -28.21
N ASP A 129 -1.84 2.43 -27.05
CA ASP A 129 -1.78 1.62 -25.81
C ASP A 129 -3.17 1.27 -25.26
#